data_f485c6742101c30696e91dfc3a84abdd
#
_entry.id   f485c6742101c30696e91dfc3a84abdd
#
_cell.length_a   1.000
_cell.length_b   1.000
_cell.length_c   1.000
_cell.angle_alpha   90.00
_cell.angle_beta   90.00
_cell.angle_gamma   90.00
#
_symmetry.space_group_name_H-M   'P 1'
#
loop_
_entity.id
_entity.type
_entity.pdbx_description
1 polymer ?
#
loop_
_entity_poly.entity_id
_entity_poly.type
_entity_poly.pdbx_seq_one_letter_code
_entity_poly.pdbx_strand_id
1 'polypeptide(L)'
;MTGLLAGRTALVTGGTAGIGRGIAEVLALHGARVAVTGVTEERCAQAREDGLDVYQLDVRDKKACIRVVNDVAAECGGLSVLVANAGVYPQVRLADLDDDQIDFIFDVNVKGMMHVVQAATPALRESGRGRIVVTSSITGNITGYPGWSHYGATKAAQMGFIRSAAMELAGDRITINAVMPGNIMTPGLKALGDDYLAEMAKAVPLGMLGEAKDIGEAVAYLASDGARYVTGQSIVVDGGQILPEGPEALAEM
;
A
#
# COMPACT_ATOMS: atom_id res chain seq x y z
N MET A 1 -24.45 -5.87 12.19
CA MET A 1 -24.21 -5.02 11.00
C MET A 1 -23.26 -5.76 10.10
N THR A 2 -23.57 -5.94 8.83
CA THR A 2 -22.67 -6.50 7.85
C THR A 2 -21.51 -5.50 7.65
N GLY A 3 -20.24 -5.95 7.73
CA GLY A 3 -19.06 -5.07 7.56
C GLY A 3 -19.02 -4.39 6.19
N LEU A 4 -18.26 -3.30 6.06
CA LEU A 4 -18.11 -2.50 4.82
C LEU A 4 -17.73 -3.35 3.59
N LEU A 5 -17.02 -4.46 3.81
CA LEU A 5 -16.43 -5.32 2.78
C LEU A 5 -17.03 -6.75 2.79
N ALA A 6 -18.20 -6.93 3.40
CA ALA A 6 -18.85 -8.24 3.45
C ALA A 6 -19.05 -8.82 2.04
N GLY A 7 -18.61 -10.07 1.84
CA GLY A 7 -18.68 -10.76 0.55
C GLY A 7 -17.68 -10.25 -0.50
N ARG A 8 -16.65 -9.50 -0.09
CA ARG A 8 -15.52 -9.14 -0.93
C ARG A 8 -14.34 -10.08 -0.69
N THR A 9 -13.57 -10.33 -1.74
CA THR A 9 -12.25 -10.97 -1.66
C THR A 9 -11.18 -9.94 -1.97
N ALA A 10 -10.18 -9.83 -1.11
CA ALA A 10 -9.07 -8.90 -1.21
C ALA A 10 -7.73 -9.64 -1.31
N LEU A 11 -6.83 -9.14 -2.17
CA LEU A 11 -5.43 -9.52 -2.21
C LEU A 11 -4.57 -8.33 -1.78
N VAL A 12 -3.73 -8.49 -0.75
CA VAL A 12 -2.80 -7.46 -0.26
C VAL A 12 -1.36 -7.92 -0.54
N THR A 13 -0.68 -7.25 -1.47
CA THR A 13 0.74 -7.56 -1.72
C THR A 13 1.65 -6.99 -0.63
N GLY A 14 2.65 -7.78 -0.21
CA GLY A 14 3.47 -7.40 0.95
C GLY A 14 2.69 -7.34 2.27
N GLY A 15 1.62 -8.15 2.38
CA GLY A 15 0.70 -8.17 3.52
C GLY A 15 1.16 -9.01 4.71
N THR A 16 2.36 -9.59 4.67
CA THR A 16 2.88 -10.41 5.79
C THR A 16 3.44 -9.59 6.95
N ALA A 17 3.70 -8.30 6.76
CA ALA A 17 4.29 -7.43 7.79
C ALA A 17 3.91 -5.95 7.59
N GLY A 18 4.19 -5.12 8.61
CA GLY A 18 4.12 -3.67 8.55
C GLY A 18 2.76 -3.12 8.14
N ILE A 19 2.75 -2.09 7.27
CA ILE A 19 1.51 -1.44 6.81
C ILE A 19 0.60 -2.44 6.11
N GLY A 20 1.15 -3.31 5.24
CA GLY A 20 0.35 -4.30 4.53
C GLY A 20 -0.37 -5.30 5.45
N ARG A 21 0.27 -5.69 6.56
CA ARG A 21 -0.35 -6.55 7.58
C ARG A 21 -1.53 -5.84 8.26
N GLY A 22 -1.32 -4.60 8.70
CA GLY A 22 -2.41 -3.82 9.31
C GLY A 22 -3.57 -3.57 8.34
N ILE A 23 -3.29 -3.32 7.06
CA ILE A 23 -4.33 -3.24 6.03
C ILE A 23 -5.11 -4.57 5.95
N ALA A 24 -4.43 -5.70 5.85
CA ALA A 24 -5.07 -7.01 5.75
C ALA A 24 -5.98 -7.31 6.94
N GLU A 25 -5.54 -7.00 8.15
CA GLU A 25 -6.31 -7.18 9.40
C GLU A 25 -7.57 -6.30 9.41
N VAL A 26 -7.48 -5.04 9.00
CA VAL A 26 -8.63 -4.14 8.93
C VAL A 26 -9.62 -4.58 7.86
N LEU A 27 -9.16 -4.98 6.67
CA LEU A 27 -10.06 -5.50 5.62
C LEU A 27 -10.82 -6.75 6.10
N ALA A 28 -10.14 -7.66 6.81
CA ALA A 28 -10.77 -8.83 7.41
C ALA A 28 -11.80 -8.44 8.50
N LEU A 29 -11.47 -7.46 9.37
CA LEU A 29 -12.39 -6.92 10.38
C LEU A 29 -13.66 -6.34 9.74
N HIS A 30 -13.54 -5.74 8.57
CA HIS A 30 -14.66 -5.24 7.79
C HIS A 30 -15.39 -6.33 6.97
N GLY A 31 -15.03 -7.60 7.14
CA GLY A 31 -15.75 -8.75 6.58
C GLY A 31 -15.28 -9.20 5.20
N ALA A 32 -14.11 -8.77 4.72
CA ALA A 32 -13.50 -9.32 3.52
C ALA A 32 -12.83 -10.67 3.80
N ARG A 33 -12.83 -11.57 2.82
CA ARG A 33 -11.86 -12.66 2.75
C ARG A 33 -10.54 -12.08 2.24
N VAL A 34 -9.44 -12.25 2.97
CA VAL A 34 -8.19 -11.59 2.67
C VAL A 34 -7.08 -12.61 2.42
N ALA A 35 -6.48 -12.56 1.24
CA ALA A 35 -5.22 -13.21 0.92
C ALA A 35 -4.08 -12.18 0.98
N VAL A 36 -2.91 -12.60 1.44
CA VAL A 36 -1.72 -11.74 1.50
C VAL A 36 -0.55 -12.37 0.76
N THR A 37 0.43 -11.54 0.34
CA THR A 37 1.68 -12.08 -0.18
C THR A 37 2.89 -11.63 0.61
N GLY A 38 3.93 -12.47 0.61
CA GLY A 38 5.26 -12.19 1.13
C GLY A 38 6.34 -12.63 0.15
N VAL A 39 7.52 -12.01 0.18
CA VAL A 39 8.60 -12.33 -0.75
C VAL A 39 9.44 -13.53 -0.28
N THR A 40 9.65 -13.71 1.02
CA THR A 40 10.44 -14.82 1.58
C THR A 40 9.53 -15.87 2.20
N GLU A 41 9.95 -17.15 2.10
CA GLU A 41 9.19 -18.25 2.70
C GLU A 41 9.13 -18.13 4.23
N GLU A 42 10.17 -17.63 4.87
CA GLU A 42 10.18 -17.39 6.32
C GLU A 42 9.03 -16.47 6.76
N ARG A 43 8.86 -15.31 6.08
CA ARG A 43 7.75 -14.37 6.36
C ARG A 43 6.39 -14.98 6.02
N CYS A 44 6.33 -15.77 4.98
CA CYS A 44 5.10 -16.46 4.58
C CYS A 44 4.71 -17.51 5.62
N ALA A 45 5.66 -18.32 6.10
CA ALA A 45 5.41 -19.33 7.13
C ALA A 45 4.89 -18.71 8.42
N GLN A 46 5.55 -17.66 8.92
CA GLN A 46 5.08 -16.93 10.11
C GLN A 46 3.66 -16.39 9.94
N ALA A 47 3.36 -15.79 8.80
CA ALA A 47 2.02 -15.25 8.55
C ALA A 47 0.93 -16.33 8.42
N ARG A 48 1.28 -17.55 7.93
CA ARG A 48 0.38 -18.72 7.95
C ARG A 48 0.10 -19.22 9.37
N GLU A 49 1.13 -19.26 10.22
CA GLU A 49 0.97 -19.59 11.65
C GLU A 49 0.02 -18.62 12.36
N ASP A 50 0.04 -17.37 11.95
CA ASP A 50 -0.89 -16.32 12.42
C ASP A 50 -2.31 -16.44 11.81
N GLY A 51 -2.56 -17.46 10.97
CA GLY A 51 -3.88 -17.78 10.42
C GLY A 51 -4.27 -17.00 9.14
N LEU A 52 -3.31 -16.43 8.41
CA LEU A 52 -3.58 -15.77 7.13
C LEU A 52 -3.55 -16.73 5.95
N ASP A 53 -4.33 -16.43 4.90
CA ASP A 53 -4.20 -17.03 3.57
C ASP A 53 -2.99 -16.40 2.86
N VAL A 54 -1.85 -17.13 2.78
CA VAL A 54 -0.56 -16.57 2.35
C VAL A 54 -0.02 -17.23 1.10
N TYR A 55 0.39 -16.41 0.14
CA TYR A 55 1.06 -16.80 -1.09
C TYR A 55 2.45 -16.18 -1.17
N GLN A 56 3.46 -16.96 -1.60
CA GLN A 56 4.78 -16.40 -1.85
C GLN A 56 4.78 -15.68 -3.20
N LEU A 57 5.24 -14.41 -3.21
CA LEU A 57 5.29 -13.59 -4.42
C LEU A 57 6.40 -12.55 -4.35
N ASP A 58 7.30 -12.59 -5.34
CA ASP A 58 8.09 -11.44 -5.74
C ASP A 58 7.36 -10.70 -6.87
N VAL A 59 6.91 -9.49 -6.62
CA VAL A 59 6.14 -8.69 -7.60
C VAL A 59 6.94 -8.32 -8.85
N ARG A 60 8.27 -8.46 -8.83
CA ARG A 60 9.13 -8.27 -10.01
C ARG A 60 8.91 -9.37 -11.06
N ASP A 61 8.51 -10.57 -10.64
CA ASP A 61 8.15 -11.67 -11.55
C ASP A 61 6.70 -11.54 -12.02
N LYS A 62 6.52 -11.00 -13.22
CA LYS A 62 5.19 -10.85 -13.85
C LYS A 62 4.43 -12.16 -13.98
N LYS A 63 5.13 -13.28 -14.27
CA LYS A 63 4.47 -14.59 -14.41
C LYS A 63 4.00 -15.09 -13.04
N ALA A 64 4.77 -14.87 -11.98
CA ALA A 64 4.35 -15.19 -10.63
C ALA A 64 3.14 -14.34 -10.20
N CYS A 65 3.10 -13.05 -10.55
CA CYS A 65 1.92 -12.20 -10.29
C CYS A 65 0.65 -12.79 -10.92
N ILE A 66 0.74 -13.23 -12.18
CA ILE A 66 -0.41 -13.84 -12.87
C ILE A 66 -0.84 -15.14 -12.18
N ARG A 67 0.10 -16.03 -11.83
CA ARG A 67 -0.21 -17.29 -11.15
C ARG A 67 -0.90 -17.03 -9.81
N VAL A 68 -0.29 -16.22 -8.94
CA VAL A 68 -0.81 -15.96 -7.59
C VAL A 68 -2.19 -15.30 -7.64
N VAL A 69 -2.41 -14.33 -8.52
CA VAL A 69 -3.74 -13.71 -8.68
C VAL A 69 -4.80 -14.73 -9.11
N ASN A 70 -4.45 -15.62 -10.05
CA ASN A 70 -5.38 -16.66 -10.50
C ASN A 70 -5.66 -17.69 -9.39
N ASP A 71 -4.65 -18.09 -8.64
CA ASP A 71 -4.80 -19.02 -7.51
C ASP A 71 -5.72 -18.40 -6.44
N VAL A 72 -5.49 -17.15 -6.05
CA VAL A 72 -6.36 -16.41 -5.11
C VAL A 72 -7.80 -16.32 -5.63
N ALA A 73 -7.99 -15.97 -6.90
CA ALA A 73 -9.32 -15.85 -7.47
C ALA A 73 -10.06 -17.22 -7.48
N ALA A 74 -9.35 -18.30 -7.80
CA ALA A 74 -9.92 -19.65 -7.82
C ALA A 74 -10.26 -20.14 -6.40
N GLU A 75 -9.33 -20.02 -5.45
CA GLU A 75 -9.48 -20.55 -4.09
C GLU A 75 -10.41 -19.71 -3.21
N CYS A 76 -10.50 -18.40 -3.48
CA CYS A 76 -11.31 -17.47 -2.70
C CYS A 76 -12.68 -17.14 -3.33
N GLY A 77 -13.02 -17.75 -4.47
CA GLY A 77 -14.31 -17.55 -5.13
C GLY A 77 -14.42 -16.21 -5.85
N GLY A 78 -13.33 -15.73 -6.44
CA GLY A 78 -13.20 -14.46 -7.15
C GLY A 78 -12.24 -13.49 -6.47
N LEU A 79 -11.95 -12.36 -7.14
CA LEU A 79 -11.16 -11.25 -6.60
C LEU A 79 -11.87 -9.93 -6.89
N SER A 80 -12.15 -9.13 -5.89
CA SER A 80 -12.84 -7.84 -6.04
C SER A 80 -12.06 -6.64 -5.49
N VAL A 81 -10.99 -6.87 -4.70
CA VAL A 81 -10.12 -5.82 -4.16
C VAL A 81 -8.66 -6.22 -4.35
N LEU A 82 -7.86 -5.33 -4.93
CA LEU A 82 -6.40 -5.42 -4.95
C LEU A 82 -5.82 -4.28 -4.13
N VAL A 83 -4.98 -4.60 -3.15
CA VAL A 83 -4.12 -3.62 -2.49
C VAL A 83 -2.68 -3.84 -2.95
N ALA A 84 -2.20 -2.97 -3.85
CA ALA A 84 -0.83 -2.97 -4.34
C ALA A 84 0.05 -2.23 -3.32
N ASN A 85 0.48 -2.95 -2.28
CA ASN A 85 1.22 -2.40 -1.16
C ASN A 85 2.70 -2.81 -1.15
N ALA A 86 3.09 -3.93 -1.76
CA ALA A 86 4.49 -4.37 -1.82
C ALA A 86 5.41 -3.24 -2.28
N GLY A 87 6.46 -2.98 -1.50
CA GLY A 87 7.41 -1.91 -1.79
C GLY A 87 8.61 -1.94 -0.86
N VAL A 88 9.67 -1.27 -1.29
CA VAL A 88 10.94 -1.10 -0.56
C VAL A 88 11.30 0.39 -0.48
N TYR A 89 12.06 0.77 0.55
CA TYR A 89 12.45 2.16 0.80
C TYR A 89 13.89 2.27 1.35
N PRO A 90 14.90 1.66 0.68
CA PRO A 90 16.28 1.82 1.11
C PRO A 90 16.64 3.30 1.15
N GLN A 91 17.48 3.69 2.11
CA GLN A 91 17.98 5.05 2.21
C GLN A 91 19.40 5.12 1.65
N VAL A 92 19.59 5.88 0.56
CA VAL A 92 20.88 6.09 -0.09
C VAL A 92 21.02 7.55 -0.45
N ARG A 93 22.13 8.18 -0.09
CA ARG A 93 22.40 9.59 -0.44
C ARG A 93 22.59 9.73 -1.95
N LEU A 94 22.16 10.87 -2.50
CA LEU A 94 22.23 11.12 -3.96
C LEU A 94 23.62 10.91 -4.55
N ALA A 95 24.68 11.27 -3.81
CA ALA A 95 26.06 11.11 -4.25
C ALA A 95 26.54 9.64 -4.32
N ASP A 96 25.86 8.76 -3.58
CA ASP A 96 26.23 7.34 -3.45
C ASP A 96 25.25 6.41 -4.19
N LEU A 97 24.26 7.00 -4.88
CA LEU A 97 23.21 6.25 -5.56
C LEU A 97 23.74 5.71 -6.89
N ASP A 98 23.70 4.40 -7.06
CA ASP A 98 24.10 3.70 -8.29
C ASP A 98 22.89 3.17 -9.08
N ASP A 99 23.18 2.68 -10.31
CA ASP A 99 22.14 2.19 -11.23
C ASP A 99 21.45 0.93 -10.69
N ASP A 100 22.16 0.02 -10.03
CA ASP A 100 21.57 -1.21 -9.46
C ASP A 100 20.54 -0.88 -8.37
N GLN A 101 20.83 0.11 -7.55
CA GLN A 101 19.92 0.60 -6.51
C GLN A 101 18.68 1.30 -7.10
N ILE A 102 18.86 2.07 -8.17
CA ILE A 102 17.77 2.70 -8.91
C ILE A 102 16.90 1.62 -9.55
N ASP A 103 17.48 0.70 -10.30
CA ASP A 103 16.77 -0.36 -11.00
C ASP A 103 15.99 -1.24 -10.01
N PHE A 104 16.62 -1.64 -8.90
CA PHE A 104 15.97 -2.46 -7.88
C PHE A 104 14.70 -1.80 -7.32
N ILE A 105 14.78 -0.52 -6.91
CA ILE A 105 13.61 0.15 -6.31
C ILE A 105 12.50 0.41 -7.33
N PHE A 106 12.85 0.71 -8.59
CA PHE A 106 11.87 0.87 -9.66
C PHE A 106 11.24 -0.46 -10.06
N ASP A 107 12.01 -1.54 -10.09
CA ASP A 107 11.50 -2.88 -10.39
C ASP A 107 10.47 -3.34 -9.36
N VAL A 108 10.71 -3.08 -8.07
CA VAL A 108 9.76 -3.44 -7.02
C VAL A 108 8.58 -2.46 -6.98
N ASN A 109 8.84 -1.16 -6.78
CA ASN A 109 7.81 -0.19 -6.43
C ASN A 109 6.97 0.26 -7.62
N VAL A 110 7.51 0.24 -8.82
CA VAL A 110 6.82 0.72 -10.04
C VAL A 110 6.41 -0.45 -10.92
N LYS A 111 7.37 -1.21 -11.45
CA LYS A 111 7.04 -2.35 -12.34
C LYS A 111 6.25 -3.42 -11.59
N GLY A 112 6.63 -3.74 -10.36
CA GLY A 112 5.93 -4.72 -9.53
C GLY A 112 4.48 -4.33 -9.26
N MET A 113 4.22 -3.07 -8.93
CA MET A 113 2.87 -2.53 -8.81
C MET A 113 2.09 -2.67 -10.13
N MET A 114 2.70 -2.31 -11.27
CA MET A 114 2.06 -2.45 -12.59
C MET A 114 1.77 -3.91 -12.94
N HIS A 115 2.70 -4.84 -12.64
CA HIS A 115 2.52 -6.26 -12.89
C HIS A 115 1.30 -6.83 -12.15
N VAL A 116 1.17 -6.53 -10.86
CA VAL A 116 0.05 -7.07 -10.07
C VAL A 116 -1.27 -6.41 -10.45
N VAL A 117 -1.29 -5.12 -10.80
CA VAL A 117 -2.50 -4.44 -11.32
C VAL A 117 -2.94 -5.08 -12.64
N GLN A 118 -2.01 -5.29 -13.59
CA GLN A 118 -2.34 -5.97 -14.85
C GLN A 118 -2.85 -7.38 -14.62
N ALA A 119 -2.21 -8.15 -13.74
CA ALA A 119 -2.61 -9.51 -13.43
C ALA A 119 -4.02 -9.57 -12.81
N ALA A 120 -4.36 -8.64 -11.93
CA ALA A 120 -5.64 -8.63 -11.21
C ALA A 120 -6.81 -8.10 -12.06
N THR A 121 -6.56 -7.28 -13.08
CA THR A 121 -7.61 -6.62 -13.88
C THR A 121 -8.67 -7.58 -14.42
N PRO A 122 -8.36 -8.77 -14.99
CA PRO A 122 -9.40 -9.70 -15.47
C PRO A 122 -10.36 -10.15 -14.37
N ALA A 123 -9.83 -10.58 -13.20
CA ALA A 123 -10.65 -11.04 -12.08
C ALA A 123 -11.47 -9.89 -11.46
N LEU A 124 -10.88 -8.69 -11.37
CA LEU A 124 -11.58 -7.49 -10.89
C LEU A 124 -12.73 -7.10 -11.82
N ARG A 125 -12.55 -7.22 -13.14
CA ARG A 125 -13.61 -7.02 -14.15
C ARG A 125 -14.74 -8.02 -13.98
N GLU A 126 -14.42 -9.29 -13.81
CA GLU A 126 -15.40 -10.38 -13.60
C GLU A 126 -16.22 -10.14 -12.34
N SER A 127 -15.64 -9.58 -11.29
CA SER A 127 -16.36 -9.23 -10.06
C SER A 127 -17.47 -8.20 -10.25
N GLY A 128 -17.42 -7.38 -11.33
CA GLY A 128 -18.34 -6.28 -11.62
C GLY A 128 -18.26 -5.09 -10.65
N ARG A 129 -17.34 -5.16 -9.66
CA ARG A 129 -17.17 -4.15 -8.59
C ARG A 129 -15.71 -4.00 -8.15
N GLY A 130 -14.77 -4.07 -9.09
CA GLY A 130 -13.34 -4.05 -8.83
C GLY A 130 -12.86 -2.77 -8.14
N ARG A 131 -11.95 -2.93 -7.17
CA ARG A 131 -11.29 -1.83 -6.45
C ARG A 131 -9.79 -2.09 -6.39
N ILE A 132 -9.01 -1.09 -6.75
CA ILE A 132 -7.55 -1.11 -6.63
C ILE A 132 -7.14 0.02 -5.71
N VAL A 133 -6.35 -0.29 -4.68
CA VAL A 133 -5.75 0.72 -3.80
C VAL A 133 -4.24 0.52 -3.80
N VAL A 134 -3.50 1.58 -4.10
CA VAL A 134 -2.03 1.59 -4.12
C VAL A 134 -1.52 2.26 -2.85
N THR A 135 -0.60 1.62 -2.13
CA THR A 135 0.11 2.26 -1.02
C THR A 135 1.26 3.11 -1.57
N SER A 136 1.00 4.40 -1.76
CA SER A 136 1.99 5.38 -2.17
C SER A 136 2.72 5.97 -0.94
N SER A 137 2.96 7.27 -0.87
CA SER A 137 3.59 7.97 0.26
C SER A 137 3.36 9.48 0.13
N ILE A 138 3.43 10.20 1.24
CA ILE A 138 3.62 11.66 1.21
C ILE A 138 4.97 12.02 0.58
N THR A 139 6.02 11.21 0.81
CA THR A 139 7.35 11.40 0.20
C THR A 139 7.29 11.19 -1.31
N GLY A 140 7.82 12.17 -2.05
CA GLY A 140 7.85 12.18 -3.50
C GLY A 140 6.62 12.81 -4.15
N ASN A 141 5.46 12.79 -3.47
CA ASN A 141 4.24 13.42 -3.98
C ASN A 141 4.01 14.83 -3.38
N ILE A 142 4.38 15.03 -2.12
CA ILE A 142 4.15 16.27 -1.38
C ILE A 142 5.44 16.72 -0.68
N THR A 143 6.14 15.79 -0.03
CA THR A 143 7.37 16.07 0.72
C THR A 143 8.58 15.37 0.10
N GLY A 144 9.77 15.71 0.58
CA GLY A 144 11.02 15.04 0.28
C GLY A 144 11.81 14.75 1.57
N TYR A 145 12.68 13.74 1.50
CA TYR A 145 13.59 13.44 2.61
C TYR A 145 14.98 13.07 2.08
N PRO A 146 16.06 13.57 2.71
CA PRO A 146 17.43 13.28 2.27
C PRO A 146 17.70 11.77 2.28
N GLY A 147 18.22 11.25 1.15
CA GLY A 147 18.50 9.83 0.95
C GLY A 147 17.31 9.03 0.37
N TRP A 148 16.18 9.66 0.08
CA TRP A 148 15.01 9.04 -0.54
C TRP A 148 14.64 9.65 -1.90
N SER A 149 15.59 10.20 -2.65
CA SER A 149 15.33 10.77 -3.98
C SER A 149 14.76 9.73 -4.95
N HIS A 150 15.38 8.55 -5.04
CA HIS A 150 14.93 7.42 -5.87
C HIS A 150 13.60 6.82 -5.35
N TYR A 151 13.42 6.70 -4.03
CA TYR A 151 12.15 6.28 -3.44
C TYR A 151 11.02 7.26 -3.78
N GLY A 152 11.24 8.55 -3.56
CA GLY A 152 10.27 9.60 -3.90
C GLY A 152 9.87 9.57 -5.38
N ALA A 153 10.86 9.37 -6.27
CA ALA A 153 10.59 9.21 -7.69
C ALA A 153 9.65 8.04 -7.99
N THR A 154 9.84 6.87 -7.33
CA THR A 154 8.92 5.74 -7.51
C THR A 154 7.50 6.03 -7.02
N LYS A 155 7.36 6.77 -5.91
CA LYS A 155 6.05 7.11 -5.34
C LYS A 155 5.30 8.16 -6.19
N ALA A 156 6.02 9.11 -6.79
CA ALA A 156 5.46 10.02 -7.78
C ALA A 156 5.04 9.30 -9.08
N ALA A 157 5.86 8.35 -9.55
CA ALA A 157 5.53 7.52 -10.72
C ALA A 157 4.23 6.73 -10.53
N GLN A 158 3.97 6.20 -9.32
CA GLN A 158 2.72 5.52 -8.99
C GLN A 158 1.50 6.44 -9.21
N MET A 159 1.57 7.70 -8.81
CA MET A 159 0.46 8.65 -8.99
C MET A 159 0.22 9.01 -10.47
N GLY A 160 1.29 9.11 -11.27
CA GLY A 160 1.18 9.26 -12.73
C GLY A 160 0.45 8.07 -13.37
N PHE A 161 0.85 6.84 -13.01
CA PHE A 161 0.20 5.61 -13.47
C PHE A 161 -1.28 5.55 -13.07
N ILE A 162 -1.62 5.83 -11.82
CA ILE A 162 -2.99 5.76 -11.29
C ILE A 162 -3.94 6.64 -12.10
N ARG A 163 -3.52 7.87 -12.44
CA ARG A 163 -4.38 8.81 -13.20
C ARG A 163 -4.76 8.28 -14.58
N SER A 164 -3.81 7.72 -15.31
CA SER A 164 -4.07 7.14 -16.64
C SER A 164 -4.84 5.81 -16.54
N ALA A 165 -4.42 4.92 -15.63
CA ALA A 165 -5.09 3.64 -15.42
C ALA A 165 -6.56 3.80 -14.98
N ALA A 166 -6.89 4.85 -14.20
CA ALA A 166 -8.26 5.14 -13.80
C ALA A 166 -9.18 5.37 -15.01
N MET A 167 -8.68 6.01 -16.04
CA MET A 167 -9.46 6.23 -17.29
C MET A 167 -9.64 4.93 -18.08
N GLU A 168 -8.59 4.09 -18.16
CA GLU A 168 -8.65 2.82 -18.90
C GLU A 168 -9.57 1.79 -18.20
N LEU A 169 -9.61 1.80 -16.86
CA LEU A 169 -10.37 0.86 -16.05
C LEU A 169 -11.85 1.29 -15.82
N ALA A 170 -12.18 2.54 -16.11
CA ALA A 170 -13.51 3.11 -15.85
C ALA A 170 -14.64 2.37 -16.59
N GLY A 171 -14.39 1.93 -17.82
CA GLY A 171 -15.36 1.17 -18.61
C GLY A 171 -15.77 -0.16 -17.97
N ASP A 172 -14.89 -0.75 -17.17
CA ASP A 172 -15.11 -1.99 -16.41
C ASP A 172 -15.65 -1.71 -14.99
N ARG A 173 -15.95 -0.47 -14.64
CA ARG A 173 -16.35 -0.01 -13.29
C ARG A 173 -15.33 -0.37 -12.20
N ILE A 174 -14.06 -0.48 -12.56
CA ILE A 174 -12.94 -0.65 -11.63
C ILE A 174 -12.44 0.73 -11.25
N THR A 175 -12.36 1.01 -9.93
CA THR A 175 -11.69 2.23 -9.45
C THR A 175 -10.26 1.91 -9.04
N ILE A 176 -9.34 2.85 -9.26
CA ILE A 176 -7.96 2.78 -8.79
C ILE A 176 -7.60 4.09 -8.07
N ASN A 177 -7.16 3.98 -6.82
CA ASN A 177 -6.83 5.12 -5.97
C ASN A 177 -5.55 4.82 -5.17
N ALA A 178 -5.04 5.82 -4.46
CA ALA A 178 -3.90 5.67 -3.56
C ALA A 178 -4.24 6.07 -2.12
N VAL A 179 -3.53 5.48 -1.17
CA VAL A 179 -3.29 6.06 0.16
C VAL A 179 -1.87 6.57 0.21
N MET A 180 -1.66 7.70 0.90
CA MET A 180 -0.35 8.33 1.11
C MET A 180 -0.05 8.39 2.60
N PRO A 181 0.59 7.34 3.16
CA PRO A 181 0.99 7.33 4.56
C PRO A 181 2.04 8.41 4.87
N GLY A 182 1.94 9.01 6.05
CA GLY A 182 3.01 9.74 6.72
C GLY A 182 3.88 8.81 7.57
N ASN A 183 4.28 9.31 8.75
CA ASN A 183 5.06 8.54 9.73
C ASN A 183 4.18 7.48 10.42
N ILE A 184 4.31 6.23 10.00
CA ILE A 184 3.52 5.10 10.49
C ILE A 184 4.40 4.15 11.29
N MET A 185 3.96 3.79 12.50
CA MET A 185 4.62 2.81 13.35
C MET A 185 4.63 1.44 12.67
N THR A 186 5.81 0.90 12.44
CA THR A 186 6.04 -0.43 11.90
C THR A 186 7.06 -1.17 12.78
N PRO A 187 7.13 -2.52 12.71
CA PRO A 187 8.15 -3.26 13.45
C PRO A 187 9.59 -2.78 13.17
N GLY A 188 9.88 -2.42 11.91
CA GLY A 188 11.20 -1.88 11.53
C GLY A 188 11.47 -0.51 12.14
N LEU A 189 10.46 0.35 12.22
CA LEU A 189 10.59 1.67 12.84
C LEU A 189 10.75 1.55 14.36
N LYS A 190 9.99 0.66 15.00
CA LYS A 190 10.07 0.41 16.44
C LYS A 190 11.47 -0.01 16.89
N ALA A 191 12.22 -0.70 16.05
CA ALA A 191 13.59 -1.12 16.35
C ALA A 191 14.60 0.03 16.45
N LEU A 192 14.24 1.27 16.03
CA LEU A 192 15.10 2.46 16.09
C LEU A 192 15.14 3.13 17.49
N GLY A 193 14.27 2.71 18.41
CA GLY A 193 14.21 3.15 19.79
C GLY A 193 13.25 4.29 20.09
N ASP A 194 12.83 4.39 21.35
CA ASP A 194 11.74 5.27 21.78
C ASP A 194 12.07 6.77 21.60
N ASP A 195 13.33 7.18 21.83
CA ASP A 195 13.75 8.57 21.65
C ASP A 195 13.58 9.02 20.19
N TYR A 196 13.98 8.17 19.23
CA TYR A 196 13.80 8.45 17.80
C TYR A 196 12.33 8.55 17.42
N LEU A 197 11.49 7.64 17.96
CA LEU A 197 10.05 7.66 17.74
C LEU A 197 9.39 8.91 18.30
N ALA A 198 9.83 9.35 19.49
CA ALA A 198 9.33 10.58 20.11
C ALA A 198 9.66 11.82 19.26
N GLU A 199 10.88 11.90 18.72
CA GLU A 199 11.27 12.99 17.82
C GLU A 199 10.45 12.97 16.51
N MET A 200 10.20 11.79 15.95
CA MET A 200 9.34 11.66 14.77
C MET A 200 7.89 12.12 15.05
N ALA A 201 7.36 11.80 16.23
CA ALA A 201 6.01 12.20 16.63
C ALA A 201 5.86 13.71 16.76
N LYS A 202 6.91 14.43 17.17
CA LYS A 202 6.91 15.91 17.27
C LYS A 202 6.74 16.62 15.92
N ALA A 203 7.08 15.93 14.82
CA ALA A 203 6.87 16.45 13.46
C ALA A 203 5.42 16.28 12.96
N VAL A 204 4.56 15.65 13.75
CA VAL A 204 3.16 15.37 13.41
C VAL A 204 2.25 16.23 14.25
N PRO A 205 1.36 17.05 13.67
CA PRO A 205 0.43 17.90 14.43
C PRO A 205 -0.44 17.15 15.45
N LEU A 206 -0.86 15.90 15.16
CA LEU A 206 -1.57 15.08 16.15
C LEU A 206 -0.69 14.60 17.31
N GLY A 207 0.62 14.88 17.33
CA GLY A 207 1.55 14.54 18.41
C GLY A 207 1.84 13.06 18.55
N MET A 208 1.49 12.24 17.57
CA MET A 208 1.66 10.78 17.59
C MET A 208 2.01 10.24 16.21
N LEU A 209 2.63 9.08 16.17
CA LEU A 209 2.79 8.31 14.93
C LEU A 209 1.48 7.57 14.62
N GLY A 210 1.13 7.49 13.33
CA GLY A 210 0.02 6.65 12.89
C GLY A 210 0.33 5.16 13.07
N GLU A 211 -0.70 4.34 13.15
CA GLU A 211 -0.59 2.90 13.15
C GLU A 211 -0.95 2.31 11.76
N ALA A 212 -0.49 1.09 11.48
CA ALA A 212 -0.81 0.44 10.21
C ALA A 212 -2.32 0.28 9.97
N LYS A 213 -3.11 0.16 11.05
CA LYS A 213 -4.57 0.11 10.99
C LYS A 213 -5.21 1.43 10.51
N ASP A 214 -4.59 2.59 10.79
CA ASP A 214 -5.12 3.87 10.33
C ASP A 214 -5.08 3.95 8.79
N ILE A 215 -4.03 3.38 8.21
CA ILE A 215 -3.95 3.19 6.76
C ILE A 215 -4.99 2.18 6.29
N GLY A 216 -5.20 1.09 7.05
CA GLY A 216 -6.19 0.06 6.77
C GLY A 216 -7.61 0.62 6.66
N GLU A 217 -8.01 1.54 7.52
CA GLU A 217 -9.35 2.17 7.49
C GLU A 217 -9.56 3.03 6.23
N ALA A 218 -8.55 3.80 5.81
CA ALA A 218 -8.61 4.54 4.55
C ALA A 218 -8.69 3.60 3.33
N VAL A 219 -7.95 2.49 3.36
CA VAL A 219 -8.03 1.45 2.33
C VAL A 219 -9.39 0.78 2.34
N ALA A 220 -9.96 0.45 3.50
CA ALA A 220 -11.29 -0.16 3.61
C ALA A 220 -12.38 0.75 3.01
N TYR A 221 -12.31 2.06 3.27
CA TYR A 221 -13.20 3.03 2.61
C TYR A 221 -13.05 2.98 1.08
N LEU A 222 -11.83 3.12 0.54
CA LEU A 222 -11.58 3.11 -0.90
C LEU A 222 -11.96 1.77 -1.56
N ALA A 223 -11.88 0.66 -0.82
CA ALA A 223 -12.28 -0.67 -1.27
C ALA A 223 -13.80 -0.90 -1.19
N SER A 224 -14.56 -0.06 -0.51
CA SER A 224 -16.00 -0.21 -0.28
C SER A 224 -16.87 0.28 -1.45
N ASP A 225 -18.16 0.00 -1.36
CA ASP A 225 -19.16 0.57 -2.28
C ASP A 225 -19.38 2.07 -2.03
N GLY A 226 -19.05 2.57 -0.85
CA GLY A 226 -19.11 4.00 -0.53
C GLY A 226 -18.16 4.84 -1.38
N ALA A 227 -17.05 4.24 -1.85
CA ALA A 227 -16.07 4.91 -2.71
C ALA A 227 -16.26 4.63 -4.22
N ARG A 228 -17.42 4.10 -4.64
CA ARG A 228 -17.64 3.71 -6.06
C ARG A 228 -17.51 4.84 -7.07
N TYR A 229 -17.54 6.09 -6.63
CA TYR A 229 -17.42 7.28 -7.47
C TYR A 229 -16.09 8.02 -7.26
N VAL A 230 -15.14 7.38 -6.54
CA VAL A 230 -13.79 7.91 -6.30
C VAL A 230 -12.82 7.09 -7.14
N THR A 231 -12.17 7.71 -8.13
CA THR A 231 -11.12 7.06 -8.93
C THR A 231 -10.06 8.06 -9.35
N GLY A 232 -8.81 7.61 -9.51
CA GLY A 232 -7.67 8.45 -9.88
C GLY A 232 -7.19 9.37 -8.74
N GLN A 233 -7.68 9.19 -7.51
CA GLN A 233 -7.44 10.08 -6.37
C GLN A 233 -6.47 9.49 -5.35
N SER A 234 -6.05 10.32 -4.39
CA SER A 234 -5.27 9.89 -3.23
C SER A 234 -5.84 10.45 -1.93
N ILE A 235 -5.71 9.66 -0.86
CA ILE A 235 -6.00 10.09 0.50
C ILE A 235 -4.69 10.14 1.28
N VAL A 236 -4.36 11.30 1.83
CA VAL A 236 -3.23 11.47 2.77
C VAL A 236 -3.68 11.02 4.15
N VAL A 237 -2.86 10.16 4.80
CA VAL A 237 -3.12 9.62 6.15
C VAL A 237 -1.82 9.79 6.95
N ASP A 238 -1.64 10.96 7.57
CA ASP A 238 -0.36 11.38 8.10
C ASP A 238 -0.43 12.18 9.42
N GLY A 239 -1.62 12.29 10.03
CA GLY A 239 -1.82 13.07 11.25
C GLY A 239 -1.57 14.57 11.09
N GLY A 240 -1.61 15.07 9.84
CA GLY A 240 -1.34 16.46 9.50
C GLY A 240 0.14 16.78 9.24
N GLN A 241 1.00 15.77 9.13
CA GLN A 241 2.47 15.94 8.99
C GLN A 241 2.87 16.87 7.84
N ILE A 242 2.08 16.93 6.75
CA ILE A 242 2.37 17.78 5.58
C ILE A 242 1.84 19.23 5.71
N LEU A 243 1.13 19.57 6.79
CA LEU A 243 0.45 20.88 6.90
C LEU A 243 1.33 22.01 7.42
N PRO A 244 2.26 21.81 8.38
CA PRO A 244 3.07 22.88 8.93
C PRO A 244 3.92 23.53 7.83
N GLU A 245 3.88 24.87 7.75
CA GLU A 245 4.74 25.65 6.86
C GLU A 245 6.21 25.60 7.29
N GLY A 246 6.45 25.51 8.61
CA GLY A 246 7.76 25.36 9.22
C GLY A 246 7.69 24.74 10.62
N PRO A 247 8.86 24.41 11.23
CA PRO A 247 8.90 23.83 12.57
C PRO A 247 8.31 24.73 13.65
N GLU A 248 8.38 26.05 13.47
CA GLU A 248 7.82 27.06 14.36
C GLU A 248 6.30 26.95 14.46
N ALA A 249 5.63 26.58 13.38
CA ALA A 249 4.18 26.40 13.39
C ALA A 249 3.73 25.31 14.38
N LEU A 250 4.56 24.28 14.59
CA LEU A 250 4.29 23.23 15.57
C LEU A 250 4.54 23.69 17.01
N ALA A 251 5.41 24.68 17.21
CA ALA A 251 5.72 25.22 18.53
C ALA A 251 4.63 26.17 19.06
N GLU A 252 3.75 26.65 18.19
CA GLU A 252 2.62 27.53 18.53
C GLU A 252 1.31 26.74 18.86
N MET A 253 1.34 25.43 18.68
CA MET A 253 0.19 24.54 18.97
C MET A 253 0.17 24.08 20.43
#